data_c6c85ad6caf580d1e7062254b114ab1c
#
_entry.id   c6c85ad6caf580d1e7062254b114ab1c
#
_cell.length_a   1.000
_cell.length_b   1.000
_cell.length_c   1.000
_cell.angle_alpha   90.00
_cell.angle_beta   90.00
_cell.angle_gamma   90.00
#
_symmetry.space_group_name_H-M   'P 1'
#
loop_
_entity.id
_entity.type
_entity.pdbx_description
1 polymer ?
#
loop_
_entity_poly.entity_id
_entity_poly.type
_entity_poly.pdbx_seq_one_letter_code
_entity_poly.pdbx_strand_id
1 'polypeptide(L)'
;MKPISVLYIEDDVNIQEIYLDSIKEEVEVVHLAYDGEEGYEAYLKLKPDIILLDINMPKLDGLSLAKKIRETDSNVKMIITTSYADQDNLLQAIELYLIKYILKPIDPQALKEALQKAKNEIIVAYQNNELTYKPFYLDENTVWDFKTEKLYCCEKEIKLTKNERRLLTLLSTDKDKVFTFFEIFNHIAYDDFEKHYDANQVRALVKLLRKKVPKDSIINIYGEGYRFNPLENV
;
A
#
# COMPACT_ATOMS: atom_id res chain seq x y z
N MET A 1 -10.78 16.32 -1.53
CA MET A 1 -10.14 15.03 -1.82
C MET A 1 -8.87 15.32 -2.62
N LYS A 2 -7.77 14.58 -2.41
CA LYS A 2 -6.55 14.71 -3.24
C LYS A 2 -6.91 14.36 -4.70
N PRO A 3 -6.39 15.07 -5.73
CA PRO A 3 -6.58 14.68 -7.12
C PRO A 3 -6.04 13.27 -7.36
N ILE A 4 -6.82 12.45 -8.06
CA ILE A 4 -6.42 11.06 -8.40
C ILE A 4 -5.42 11.10 -9.54
N SER A 5 -4.31 10.39 -9.35
CA SER A 5 -3.19 10.36 -10.28
C SER A 5 -3.01 9.00 -10.93
N VAL A 6 -2.70 9.00 -12.23
CA VAL A 6 -2.33 7.82 -13.02
C VAL A 6 -0.89 7.92 -13.45
N LEU A 7 -0.14 6.83 -13.33
CA LEU A 7 1.13 6.62 -14.01
C LEU A 7 0.88 5.69 -15.19
N TYR A 8 1.01 6.20 -16.41
CA TYR A 8 0.88 5.43 -17.65
C TYR A 8 2.25 5.06 -18.19
N ILE A 9 2.52 3.76 -18.29
CA ILE A 9 3.81 3.18 -18.68
C ILE A 9 3.60 2.40 -19.97
N GLU A 10 4.19 2.90 -21.06
CA GLU A 10 4.05 2.39 -22.42
C GLU A 10 5.29 2.80 -23.20
N ASP A 11 5.96 1.87 -23.86
CA ASP A 11 7.20 2.15 -24.60
C ASP A 11 6.95 2.72 -26.01
N ASP A 12 5.80 2.45 -26.60
CA ASP A 12 5.42 3.07 -27.87
C ASP A 12 4.75 4.44 -27.63
N VAL A 13 5.50 5.49 -27.93
CA VAL A 13 5.06 6.89 -27.79
C VAL A 13 3.78 7.17 -28.59
N ASN A 14 3.62 6.55 -29.77
CA ASN A 14 2.41 6.77 -30.58
C ASN A 14 1.19 6.14 -29.93
N ILE A 15 1.34 4.95 -29.35
CA ILE A 15 0.29 4.28 -28.60
C ILE A 15 -0.05 5.12 -27.34
N GLN A 16 0.98 5.60 -26.66
CA GLN A 16 0.80 6.43 -25.46
C GLN A 16 0.00 7.72 -25.80
N GLU A 17 0.35 8.41 -26.88
CA GLU A 17 -0.37 9.62 -27.31
C GLU A 17 -1.82 9.34 -27.68
N ILE A 18 -2.13 8.22 -28.35
CA ILE A 18 -3.51 7.85 -28.75
C ILE A 18 -4.43 7.76 -27.55
N TYR A 19 -3.98 7.20 -26.41
CA TYR A 19 -4.84 6.98 -25.25
C TYR A 19 -4.72 8.07 -24.18
N LEU A 20 -3.75 8.98 -24.29
CA LEU A 20 -3.47 10.00 -23.30
C LEU A 20 -4.69 10.92 -23.04
N ASP A 21 -5.37 11.34 -24.09
CA ASP A 21 -6.53 12.23 -23.96
C ASP A 21 -7.71 11.51 -23.28
N SER A 22 -7.96 10.26 -23.64
CA SER A 22 -8.98 9.44 -22.99
C SER A 22 -8.68 9.21 -21.48
N ILE A 23 -7.41 9.10 -21.12
CA ILE A 23 -7.00 8.98 -19.71
C ILE A 23 -7.22 10.32 -18.99
N LYS A 24 -6.84 11.44 -19.60
CA LYS A 24 -7.02 12.79 -19.03
C LYS A 24 -8.49 13.20 -18.84
N GLU A 25 -9.40 12.65 -19.62
CA GLU A 25 -10.84 12.85 -19.39
C GLU A 25 -11.33 12.19 -18.09
N GLU A 26 -10.68 11.12 -17.67
CA GLU A 26 -11.11 10.34 -16.50
C GLU A 26 -10.38 10.69 -15.21
N VAL A 27 -9.16 11.26 -15.27
CA VAL A 27 -8.34 11.55 -14.09
C VAL A 27 -7.69 12.92 -14.14
N GLU A 28 -7.39 13.49 -12.97
CA GLU A 28 -6.92 14.87 -12.86
C GLU A 28 -5.41 15.01 -13.12
N VAL A 29 -4.64 13.95 -12.87
CA VAL A 29 -3.16 13.99 -13.01
C VAL A 29 -2.70 12.74 -13.74
N VAL A 30 -1.93 12.95 -14.84
CA VAL A 30 -1.32 11.86 -15.61
C VAL A 30 0.19 12.05 -15.65
N HIS A 31 0.92 11.02 -15.29
CA HIS A 31 2.35 10.91 -15.43
C HIS A 31 2.67 9.85 -16.48
N LEU A 32 3.72 10.05 -17.25
CA LEU A 32 4.14 9.14 -18.32
C LEU A 32 5.50 8.55 -17.99
N ALA A 33 5.71 7.29 -18.40
CA ALA A 33 7.00 6.63 -18.43
C ALA A 33 7.09 5.75 -19.70
N TYR A 34 8.30 5.53 -20.19
CA TYR A 34 8.54 4.93 -21.51
C TYR A 34 9.22 3.56 -21.44
N ASP A 35 9.46 3.06 -20.25
CA ASP A 35 9.93 1.70 -20.00
C ASP A 35 9.70 1.29 -18.54
N GLY A 36 9.91 0.03 -18.23
CA GLY A 36 9.64 -0.48 -16.88
C GLY A 36 10.58 0.04 -15.80
N GLU A 37 11.83 0.41 -16.13
CA GLU A 37 12.76 1.00 -15.15
C GLU A 37 12.36 2.42 -14.81
N GLU A 38 12.10 3.26 -15.83
CA GLU A 38 11.57 4.61 -15.63
C GLU A 38 10.23 4.57 -14.89
N GLY A 39 9.35 3.63 -15.26
CA GLY A 39 8.08 3.39 -14.59
C GLY A 39 8.25 3.10 -13.10
N TYR A 40 9.23 2.27 -12.73
CA TYR A 40 9.50 1.97 -11.33
C TYR A 40 10.03 3.18 -10.56
N GLU A 41 10.96 3.93 -11.15
CA GLU A 41 11.49 5.16 -10.54
C GLU A 41 10.39 6.22 -10.36
N ALA A 42 9.55 6.41 -11.38
CA ALA A 42 8.40 7.31 -11.32
C ALA A 42 7.41 6.86 -10.24
N TYR A 43 7.11 5.56 -10.14
CA TYR A 43 6.26 5.01 -9.08
C TYR A 43 6.80 5.32 -7.68
N LEU A 44 8.09 5.09 -7.44
CA LEU A 44 8.71 5.36 -6.13
C LEU A 44 8.63 6.82 -5.72
N LYS A 45 8.83 7.73 -6.69
CA LYS A 45 8.85 9.19 -6.49
C LYS A 45 7.45 9.79 -6.36
N LEU A 46 6.53 9.38 -7.21
CA LEU A 46 5.23 10.04 -7.38
C LEU A 46 4.13 9.41 -6.55
N LYS A 47 4.26 8.11 -6.22
CA LYS A 47 3.24 7.33 -5.50
C LYS A 47 1.85 7.52 -6.11
N PRO A 48 1.67 7.14 -7.38
CA PRO A 48 0.40 7.30 -8.10
C PRO A 48 -0.69 6.43 -7.47
N ASP A 49 -1.94 6.83 -7.66
CA ASP A 49 -3.10 6.09 -7.17
C ASP A 49 -3.45 4.93 -8.10
N ILE A 50 -3.17 5.09 -9.40
CA ILE A 50 -3.43 4.09 -10.46
C ILE A 50 -2.17 3.93 -11.31
N ILE A 51 -1.86 2.71 -11.71
CA ILE A 51 -0.85 2.39 -12.73
C ILE A 51 -1.56 1.75 -13.93
N LEU A 52 -1.39 2.34 -15.11
CA LEU A 52 -1.74 1.74 -16.39
C LEU A 52 -0.45 1.29 -17.06
N LEU A 53 -0.33 0.00 -17.37
CA LEU A 53 0.95 -0.64 -17.62
C LEU A 53 0.87 -1.60 -18.80
N ASP A 54 1.70 -1.37 -19.83
CA ASP A 54 1.92 -2.39 -20.86
C ASP A 54 2.79 -3.54 -20.32
N ILE A 55 2.52 -4.77 -20.79
CA ILE A 55 3.37 -5.93 -20.46
C ILE A 55 4.65 -5.92 -21.28
N ASN A 56 4.55 -5.66 -22.58
CA ASN A 56 5.64 -5.89 -23.54
C ASN A 56 6.51 -4.65 -23.68
N MET A 57 7.35 -4.40 -22.69
CA MET A 57 8.27 -3.26 -22.70
C MET A 57 9.72 -3.70 -22.58
N PRO A 58 10.68 -2.91 -23.10
CA PRO A 58 12.10 -3.16 -22.92
C PRO A 58 12.56 -2.99 -21.49
N LYS A 59 13.74 -3.51 -21.17
CA LYS A 59 14.45 -3.46 -19.89
C LYS A 59 13.74 -4.27 -18.80
N LEU A 60 12.64 -3.77 -18.24
CA LEU A 60 11.83 -4.45 -17.25
C LEU A 60 10.41 -4.60 -17.81
N ASP A 61 9.97 -5.84 -18.02
CA ASP A 61 8.62 -6.13 -18.50
C ASP A 61 7.56 -5.76 -17.46
N GLY A 62 6.33 -5.50 -17.94
CA GLY A 62 5.26 -4.97 -17.09
C GLY A 62 4.83 -5.92 -15.99
N LEU A 63 4.85 -7.25 -16.20
CA LEU A 63 4.47 -8.19 -15.12
C LEU A 63 5.53 -8.26 -14.03
N SER A 64 6.80 -8.23 -14.38
CA SER A 64 7.91 -8.15 -13.44
C SER A 64 7.87 -6.85 -12.64
N LEU A 65 7.56 -5.71 -13.30
CA LEU A 65 7.36 -4.42 -12.64
C LEU A 65 6.18 -4.48 -11.68
N ALA A 66 5.03 -5.01 -12.11
CA ALA A 66 3.85 -5.13 -11.27
C ALA A 66 4.10 -5.99 -10.03
N LYS A 67 4.79 -7.13 -10.16
CA LYS A 67 5.21 -7.99 -9.04
C LYS A 67 6.09 -7.23 -8.06
N LYS A 68 7.12 -6.54 -8.56
CA LYS A 68 8.05 -5.75 -7.75
C LYS A 68 7.34 -4.64 -6.96
N ILE A 69 6.33 -4.01 -7.55
CA ILE A 69 5.52 -3.02 -6.84
C ILE A 69 4.64 -3.70 -5.78
N ARG A 70 4.04 -4.85 -6.09
CA ARG A 70 3.19 -5.60 -5.15
C ARG A 70 3.92 -6.11 -3.92
N GLU A 71 5.23 -6.35 -3.99
CA GLU A 71 6.05 -6.71 -2.82
C GLU A 71 6.00 -5.63 -1.72
N THR A 72 5.76 -4.36 -2.10
CA THR A 72 5.79 -3.24 -1.16
C THR A 72 4.47 -2.46 -1.08
N ASP A 73 3.58 -2.61 -2.06
CA ASP A 73 2.31 -1.89 -2.13
C ASP A 73 1.20 -2.79 -2.70
N SER A 74 0.32 -3.24 -1.82
CA SER A 74 -0.87 -4.00 -2.17
C SER A 74 -2.06 -3.13 -2.59
N ASN A 75 -2.00 -1.80 -2.39
CA ASN A 75 -3.15 -0.91 -2.49
C ASN A 75 -3.24 -0.15 -3.81
N VAL A 76 -2.09 0.17 -4.46
CA VAL A 76 -2.09 0.87 -5.75
C VAL A 76 -2.93 0.10 -6.77
N LYS A 77 -3.81 0.79 -7.48
CA LYS A 77 -4.68 0.17 -8.47
C LYS A 77 -3.91 -0.07 -9.76
N MET A 78 -3.96 -1.29 -10.30
CA MET A 78 -3.25 -1.65 -11.52
C MET A 78 -4.20 -2.06 -12.62
N ILE A 79 -3.99 -1.50 -13.81
CA ILE A 79 -4.63 -1.89 -15.06
C ILE A 79 -3.50 -2.31 -15.99
N ILE A 80 -3.59 -3.52 -16.55
CA ILE A 80 -2.59 -4.03 -17.48
C ILE A 80 -3.16 -4.00 -18.89
N THR A 81 -2.31 -3.57 -19.85
CA THR A 81 -2.58 -3.66 -21.29
C THR A 81 -1.59 -4.62 -21.94
N THR A 82 -2.00 -5.34 -22.98
CA THR A 82 -1.12 -6.30 -23.67
C THR A 82 -1.60 -6.60 -25.07
N SER A 83 -0.64 -6.87 -25.95
CA SER A 83 -0.90 -7.34 -27.33
C SER A 83 -1.18 -8.84 -27.42
N TYR A 84 -0.93 -9.60 -26.37
CA TYR A 84 -1.02 -11.06 -26.38
C TYR A 84 -1.93 -11.58 -25.27
N ALA A 85 -2.89 -12.45 -25.65
CA ALA A 85 -3.64 -13.27 -24.71
C ALA A 85 -2.86 -14.56 -24.40
N ASP A 86 -1.74 -14.45 -23.71
CA ASP A 86 -0.99 -15.63 -23.26
C ASP A 86 -1.59 -16.12 -21.94
N GLN A 87 -1.89 -17.42 -21.88
CA GLN A 87 -2.49 -18.03 -20.66
C GLN A 87 -1.54 -17.93 -19.47
N ASP A 88 -0.23 -17.99 -19.67
CA ASP A 88 0.76 -17.89 -18.60
C ASP A 88 0.78 -16.47 -18.01
N ASN A 89 0.68 -15.44 -18.85
CA ASN A 89 0.60 -14.05 -18.42
C ASN A 89 -0.71 -13.76 -17.69
N LEU A 90 -1.81 -14.37 -18.12
CA LEU A 90 -3.11 -14.20 -17.45
C LEU A 90 -3.13 -14.83 -16.06
N LEU A 91 -2.54 -16.02 -15.88
CA LEU A 91 -2.42 -16.67 -14.57
C LEU A 91 -1.57 -15.83 -13.60
N GLN A 92 -0.44 -15.29 -14.07
CA GLN A 92 0.38 -14.40 -13.26
C GLN A 92 -0.34 -13.10 -12.90
N ALA A 93 -1.15 -12.57 -13.82
CA ALA A 93 -1.93 -11.36 -13.61
C ALA A 93 -3.01 -11.52 -12.52
N ILE A 94 -3.57 -12.72 -12.33
CA ILE A 94 -4.56 -13.00 -11.28
C ILE A 94 -3.98 -12.78 -9.89
N GLU A 95 -2.72 -13.16 -9.66
CA GLU A 95 -2.05 -12.98 -8.36
C GLU A 95 -1.74 -11.51 -8.04
N LEU A 96 -1.82 -10.61 -9.03
CA LEU A 96 -1.50 -9.19 -8.88
C LEU A 96 -2.69 -8.33 -8.44
N TYR A 97 -3.87 -8.92 -8.23
CA TYR A 97 -5.10 -8.18 -7.83
C TYR A 97 -5.36 -6.98 -8.74
N LEU A 98 -5.42 -7.23 -10.06
CA LEU A 98 -5.64 -6.19 -11.07
C LEU A 98 -7.08 -5.67 -11.07
N ILE A 99 -7.23 -4.40 -11.40
CA ILE A 99 -8.54 -3.81 -11.71
C ILE A 99 -9.09 -4.38 -13.01
N LYS A 100 -8.25 -4.43 -14.05
CA LYS A 100 -8.60 -4.99 -15.35
C LYS A 100 -7.35 -5.38 -16.13
N TYR A 101 -7.49 -6.39 -16.97
CA TYR A 101 -6.56 -6.80 -18.00
C TYR A 101 -7.19 -6.47 -19.35
N ILE A 102 -6.55 -5.68 -20.20
CA ILE A 102 -7.09 -5.15 -21.45
C ILE A 102 -6.21 -5.59 -22.61
N LEU A 103 -6.84 -6.22 -23.61
CA LEU A 103 -6.13 -6.59 -24.85
C LEU A 103 -5.99 -5.38 -25.78
N LYS A 104 -4.83 -5.25 -26.42
CA LYS A 104 -4.61 -4.29 -27.50
C LYS A 104 -5.17 -4.83 -28.84
N PRO A 105 -5.78 -4.03 -29.70
CA PRO A 105 -5.95 -2.57 -29.54
C PRO A 105 -6.92 -2.25 -28.41
N ILE A 106 -6.54 -1.28 -27.57
CA ILE A 106 -7.35 -0.93 -26.40
C ILE A 106 -8.67 -0.31 -26.87
N ASP A 107 -9.78 -0.92 -26.50
CA ASP A 107 -11.10 -0.31 -26.64
C ASP A 107 -11.22 0.88 -25.69
N PRO A 108 -11.46 2.11 -26.19
CA PRO A 108 -11.60 3.30 -25.35
C PRO A 108 -12.64 3.14 -24.24
N GLN A 109 -13.76 2.45 -24.52
CA GLN A 109 -14.79 2.20 -23.53
C GLN A 109 -14.31 1.25 -22.43
N ALA A 110 -13.56 0.20 -22.79
CA ALA A 110 -12.98 -0.72 -21.81
C ALA A 110 -11.94 -0.04 -20.91
N LEU A 111 -11.14 0.89 -21.45
CA LEU A 111 -10.19 1.70 -20.69
C LEU A 111 -10.92 2.63 -19.72
N LYS A 112 -11.93 3.35 -20.21
CA LYS A 112 -12.78 4.22 -19.39
C LYS A 112 -13.41 3.49 -18.22
N GLU A 113 -14.03 2.34 -18.46
CA GLU A 113 -14.63 1.50 -17.43
C GLU A 113 -13.60 1.04 -16.38
N ALA A 114 -12.39 0.67 -16.82
CA ALA A 114 -11.32 0.26 -15.93
C ALA A 114 -10.85 1.41 -15.02
N LEU A 115 -10.66 2.60 -15.58
CA LEU A 115 -10.28 3.79 -14.84
C LEU A 115 -11.38 4.20 -13.85
N GLN A 116 -12.65 4.20 -14.28
CA GLN A 116 -13.78 4.50 -13.41
C GLN A 116 -13.90 3.48 -12.26
N LYS A 117 -13.70 2.19 -12.52
CA LYS A 117 -13.68 1.16 -11.49
C LYS A 117 -12.57 1.42 -10.48
N ALA A 118 -11.34 1.70 -10.96
CA ALA A 118 -10.21 2.03 -10.09
C ALA A 118 -10.51 3.26 -9.22
N LYS A 119 -11.03 4.34 -9.81
CA LYS A 119 -11.45 5.56 -9.09
C LYS A 119 -12.47 5.26 -8.01
N ASN A 120 -13.52 4.51 -8.35
CA ASN A 120 -14.58 4.18 -7.40
C ASN A 120 -14.02 3.38 -6.21
N GLU A 121 -13.16 2.39 -6.45
CA GLU A 121 -12.52 1.65 -5.36
C GLU A 121 -11.64 2.54 -4.49
N ILE A 122 -10.91 3.50 -5.08
CA ILE A 122 -10.11 4.48 -4.36
C ILE A 122 -11.02 5.39 -3.51
N ILE A 123 -12.09 5.94 -4.12
CA ILE A 123 -13.04 6.82 -3.43
C ILE A 123 -13.72 6.10 -2.27
N VAL A 124 -14.17 4.86 -2.48
CA VAL A 124 -14.79 4.04 -1.42
C VAL A 124 -13.80 3.77 -0.30
N ALA A 125 -12.54 3.46 -0.63
CA ALA A 125 -11.49 3.28 0.36
C ALA A 125 -11.22 4.57 1.16
N TYR A 126 -11.19 5.73 0.50
CA TYR A 126 -11.08 7.03 1.18
C TYR A 126 -12.30 7.33 2.04
N GLN A 127 -13.52 7.13 1.53
CA GLN A 127 -14.76 7.36 2.27
C GLN A 127 -14.88 6.42 3.48
N ASN A 128 -14.57 5.15 3.32
CA ASN A 128 -14.52 4.22 4.43
C ASN A 128 -13.46 4.62 5.46
N ASN A 129 -12.29 5.10 5.01
CA ASN A 129 -11.27 5.65 5.89
C ASN A 129 -11.70 6.97 6.57
N GLU A 130 -12.50 7.82 5.91
CA GLU A 130 -13.03 9.05 6.53
C GLU A 130 -14.24 8.78 7.43
N LEU A 131 -15.14 7.87 7.04
CA LEU A 131 -16.34 7.51 7.82
C LEU A 131 -16.03 6.59 9.00
N THR A 132 -14.95 5.81 8.90
CA THR A 132 -14.53 4.87 9.94
C THR A 132 -13.26 5.32 10.67
N TYR A 133 -12.62 6.41 10.22
CA TYR A 133 -11.40 6.89 10.85
C TYR A 133 -11.74 7.41 12.26
N LYS A 134 -11.58 6.52 13.21
CA LYS A 134 -11.48 6.89 14.61
C LYS A 134 -10.05 6.56 15.06
N PRO A 135 -9.34 7.49 15.68
CA PRO A 135 -8.07 7.16 16.29
C PRO A 135 -8.30 6.07 17.35
N PHE A 136 -7.31 5.25 17.59
CA PHE A 136 -7.40 4.24 18.63
C PHE A 136 -7.21 4.90 20.01
N TYR A 137 -8.22 4.84 20.84
CA TYR A 137 -8.10 5.18 22.25
C TYR A 137 -7.44 4.01 22.97
N LEU A 138 -6.30 4.23 23.60
CA LEU A 138 -5.56 3.21 24.35
C LEU A 138 -5.96 3.21 25.82
N ASP A 139 -6.34 4.39 26.33
CA ASP A 139 -7.06 4.64 27.58
C ASP A 139 -7.82 5.97 27.45
N GLU A 140 -8.36 6.49 28.56
CA GLU A 140 -9.12 7.75 28.61
C GLU A 140 -8.32 8.98 28.13
N ASN A 141 -6.99 8.93 28.19
CA ASN A 141 -6.10 10.05 27.94
C ASN A 141 -5.11 9.81 26.80
N THR A 142 -4.94 8.55 26.35
CA THR A 142 -3.92 8.17 25.40
C THR A 142 -4.55 7.73 24.08
N VAL A 143 -4.14 8.40 23.00
CA VAL A 143 -4.71 8.23 21.67
C VAL A 143 -3.60 7.93 20.66
N TRP A 144 -3.77 6.86 19.90
CA TRP A 144 -2.94 6.54 18.75
C TRP A 144 -3.66 6.92 17.46
N ASP A 145 -3.13 7.93 16.78
CA ASP A 145 -3.56 8.32 15.44
C ASP A 145 -2.69 7.57 14.41
N PHE A 146 -3.21 6.46 13.87
CA PHE A 146 -2.44 5.64 12.93
C PHE A 146 -2.32 6.29 11.53
N LYS A 147 -3.19 7.26 11.19
CA LYS A 147 -3.12 7.99 9.92
C LYS A 147 -1.94 8.97 9.90
N THR A 148 -1.71 9.65 11.02
CA THR A 148 -0.57 10.56 11.17
C THR A 148 0.64 9.87 11.83
N GLU A 149 0.48 8.62 12.26
CA GLU A 149 1.47 7.84 13.02
C GLU A 149 1.97 8.55 14.26
N LYS A 150 1.06 9.22 14.97
CA LYS A 150 1.34 9.99 16.17
C LYS A 150 0.61 9.44 17.39
N LEU A 151 1.34 9.39 18.49
CA LEU A 151 0.81 9.03 19.81
C LEU A 151 0.64 10.29 20.64
N TYR A 152 -0.54 10.45 21.25
CA TYR A 152 -0.85 11.56 22.15
C TYR A 152 -1.23 11.04 23.53
N CYS A 153 -0.82 11.75 24.57
CA CYS A 153 -1.34 11.58 25.93
C CYS A 153 -1.67 12.96 26.51
N CYS A 154 -2.91 13.13 26.96
CA CYS A 154 -3.40 14.42 27.47
C CYS A 154 -3.13 15.57 26.46
N GLU A 155 -3.46 15.35 25.19
CA GLU A 155 -3.26 16.28 24.07
C GLU A 155 -1.79 16.60 23.73
N LYS A 156 -0.81 16.00 24.40
CA LYS A 156 0.61 16.18 24.12
C LYS A 156 1.16 15.01 23.31
N GLU A 157 1.90 15.32 22.24
CA GLU A 157 2.56 14.31 21.43
C GLU A 157 3.65 13.58 22.20
N ILE A 158 3.58 12.26 22.27
CA ILE A 158 4.63 11.39 22.78
C ILE A 158 5.53 10.99 21.62
N LYS A 159 6.80 11.35 21.68
CA LYS A 159 7.79 11.00 20.65
C LYS A 159 8.06 9.50 20.63
N LEU A 160 7.80 8.88 19.48
CA LEU A 160 8.15 7.50 19.17
C LEU A 160 9.43 7.45 18.33
N THR A 161 10.27 6.47 18.59
CA THR A 161 11.37 6.12 17.68
C THR A 161 10.78 5.51 16.38
N LYS A 162 11.59 5.42 15.33
CA LYS A 162 11.19 4.82 14.04
C LYS A 162 10.60 3.41 14.24
N ASN A 163 11.26 2.57 15.01
CA ASN A 163 10.83 1.18 15.23
C ASN A 163 9.62 1.06 16.14
N GLU A 164 9.47 1.92 17.16
CA GLU A 164 8.26 1.97 18.00
C GLU A 164 7.03 2.38 17.19
N ARG A 165 7.19 3.35 16.29
CA ARG A 165 6.15 3.80 15.37
C ARG A 165 5.75 2.66 14.43
N ARG A 166 6.73 2.04 13.73
CA ARG A 166 6.48 0.89 12.86
C ARG A 166 5.75 -0.25 13.55
N LEU A 167 6.16 -0.58 14.78
CA LEU A 167 5.50 -1.61 15.56
C LEU A 167 4.04 -1.25 15.84
N LEU A 168 3.78 -0.03 16.30
CA LEU A 168 2.41 0.40 16.64
C LEU A 168 1.54 0.49 15.39
N THR A 169 2.08 0.98 14.27
CA THR A 169 1.41 1.00 12.97
C THR A 169 1.05 -0.43 12.54
N LEU A 170 1.99 -1.38 12.56
CA LEU A 170 1.71 -2.77 12.19
C LEU A 170 0.60 -3.37 13.06
N LEU A 171 0.71 -3.24 14.37
CA LEU A 171 -0.26 -3.83 15.29
C LEU A 171 -1.67 -3.23 15.13
N SER A 172 -1.76 -1.96 14.71
CA SER A 172 -3.04 -1.29 14.47
C SER A 172 -3.67 -1.56 13.10
N THR A 173 -2.99 -2.27 12.19
CA THR A 173 -3.59 -2.68 10.90
C THR A 173 -4.73 -3.67 11.07
N ASP A 174 -4.65 -4.53 12.09
CA ASP A 174 -5.69 -5.50 12.42
C ASP A 174 -5.66 -5.79 13.93
N LYS A 175 -6.63 -5.22 14.67
CA LYS A 175 -6.71 -5.34 16.13
C LYS A 175 -7.01 -6.77 16.62
N ASP A 176 -7.62 -7.60 15.77
CA ASP A 176 -8.03 -8.96 16.12
C ASP A 176 -6.95 -10.00 15.81
N LYS A 177 -5.95 -9.60 14.97
CA LYS A 177 -4.84 -10.47 14.58
C LYS A 177 -3.75 -10.54 15.65
N VAL A 178 -3.21 -11.75 15.85
CA VAL A 178 -1.95 -11.97 16.57
C VAL A 178 -0.81 -11.89 15.57
N PHE A 179 0.05 -10.89 15.71
CA PHE A 179 1.26 -10.77 14.89
C PHE A 179 2.39 -11.56 15.53
N THR A 180 2.94 -12.50 14.78
CA THR A 180 4.06 -13.35 15.23
C THR A 180 5.33 -12.52 15.42
N PHE A 181 6.28 -13.03 16.20
CA PHE A 181 7.60 -12.40 16.38
C PHE A 181 8.33 -12.21 15.04
N PHE A 182 8.15 -13.17 14.11
CA PHE A 182 8.76 -13.12 12.78
C PHE A 182 8.15 -12.03 11.90
N GLU A 183 6.81 -11.93 11.85
CA GLU A 183 6.11 -10.87 11.11
C GLU A 183 6.51 -9.48 11.62
N ILE A 184 6.55 -9.29 12.94
CA ILE A 184 6.95 -8.03 13.57
C ILE A 184 8.40 -7.70 13.21
N PHE A 185 9.31 -8.66 13.34
CA PHE A 185 10.72 -8.45 13.01
C PHE A 185 10.90 -8.02 11.56
N ASN A 186 10.31 -8.73 10.61
CA ASN A 186 10.40 -8.41 9.18
C ASN A 186 9.84 -7.02 8.87
N HIS A 187 8.74 -6.63 9.50
CA HIS A 187 8.17 -5.30 9.31
C HIS A 187 9.06 -4.18 9.87
N ILE A 188 9.75 -4.41 10.98
CA ILE A 188 10.62 -3.41 11.61
C ILE A 188 11.95 -3.30 10.86
N ALA A 189 12.50 -4.43 10.39
CA ALA A 189 13.82 -4.55 9.81
C ALA A 189 13.82 -4.48 8.27
N TYR A 190 12.70 -4.16 7.61
CA TYR A 190 12.55 -4.27 6.16
C TYR A 190 13.57 -3.43 5.35
N ASP A 191 14.17 -2.41 5.95
CA ASP A 191 15.20 -1.56 5.34
C ASP A 191 16.63 -1.90 5.81
N ASP A 192 16.82 -3.02 6.52
CA ASP A 192 18.11 -3.45 7.05
C ASP A 192 18.34 -4.95 6.73
N PHE A 193 18.79 -5.20 5.51
CA PHE A 193 18.99 -6.55 4.96
C PHE A 193 20.09 -7.37 5.64
N GLU A 194 20.92 -6.73 6.49
CA GLU A 194 21.98 -7.42 7.24
C GLU A 194 21.49 -7.98 8.59
N LYS A 195 20.29 -7.59 9.03
CA LYS A 195 19.75 -8.08 10.30
C LYS A 195 19.21 -9.49 10.20
N HIS A 196 19.77 -10.36 11.04
CA HIS A 196 19.22 -11.70 11.26
C HIS A 196 18.03 -11.66 12.24
N TYR A 197 17.06 -12.52 12.00
CA TYR A 197 15.89 -12.65 12.88
C TYR A 197 16.29 -12.96 14.32
N ASP A 198 15.82 -12.13 15.24
CA ASP A 198 15.96 -12.33 16.69
C ASP A 198 14.70 -11.88 17.42
N ALA A 199 13.97 -12.87 17.98
CA ALA A 199 12.77 -12.63 18.76
C ALA A 199 13.01 -11.74 20.01
N ASN A 200 14.24 -11.69 20.54
CA ASN A 200 14.55 -10.86 21.69
C ASN A 200 14.57 -9.38 21.33
N GLN A 201 14.93 -9.02 20.10
CA GLN A 201 14.83 -7.63 19.61
C GLN A 201 13.37 -7.17 19.60
N VAL A 202 12.45 -8.02 19.16
CA VAL A 202 11.01 -7.73 19.19
C VAL A 202 10.52 -7.54 20.63
N ARG A 203 10.90 -8.46 21.55
CA ARG A 203 10.53 -8.36 22.97
C ARG A 203 11.07 -7.09 23.61
N ALA A 204 12.32 -6.72 23.31
CA ALA A 204 12.92 -5.49 23.81
C ALA A 204 12.19 -4.24 23.29
N LEU A 205 11.83 -4.21 22.01
CA LEU A 205 11.09 -3.11 21.41
C LEU A 205 9.68 -2.96 22.03
N VAL A 206 8.95 -4.07 22.17
CA VAL A 206 7.64 -4.07 22.84
C VAL A 206 7.75 -3.57 24.29
N LYS A 207 8.81 -3.99 25.02
CA LYS A 207 9.07 -3.50 26.38
C LYS A 207 9.32 -1.99 26.43
N LEU A 208 10.01 -1.43 25.42
CA LEU A 208 10.22 0.03 25.32
C LEU A 208 8.92 0.76 24.99
N LEU A 209 8.15 0.26 24.01
CA LEU A 209 6.89 0.86 23.62
C LEU A 209 5.86 0.85 24.79
N ARG A 210 5.80 -0.24 25.56
CA ARG A 210 4.95 -0.35 26.77
C ARG A 210 5.24 0.66 27.88
N LYS A 211 6.36 1.38 27.82
CA LYS A 211 6.62 2.51 28.71
C LYS A 211 5.93 3.79 28.26
N LYS A 212 5.44 3.82 27.03
CA LYS A 212 4.84 5.00 26.38
C LYS A 212 3.35 4.86 26.12
N VAL A 213 2.86 3.62 26.12
CA VAL A 213 1.43 3.31 25.97
C VAL A 213 0.90 2.61 27.22
N PRO A 214 -0.41 2.64 27.49
CA PRO A 214 -1.03 1.92 28.60
C PRO A 214 -0.67 0.43 28.55
N LYS A 215 -0.53 -0.19 29.72
CA LYS A 215 0.03 -1.55 29.86
C LYS A 215 -0.72 -2.59 29.06
N ASP A 216 -2.01 -2.46 28.94
CA ASP A 216 -2.89 -3.44 28.32
C ASP A 216 -3.18 -3.16 26.84
N SER A 217 -2.59 -2.10 26.27
CA SER A 217 -2.76 -1.77 24.85
C SER A 217 -2.09 -2.78 23.90
N ILE A 218 -1.10 -3.53 24.39
CA ILE A 218 -0.40 -4.57 23.63
C ILE A 218 -0.40 -5.85 24.46
N ILE A 219 -1.17 -6.84 24.02
CA ILE A 219 -1.31 -8.12 24.71
C ILE A 219 -0.24 -9.09 24.18
N ASN A 220 0.42 -9.79 25.08
CA ASN A 220 1.30 -10.90 24.73
C ASN A 220 0.49 -12.20 24.66
N ILE A 221 0.49 -12.86 23.52
CA ILE A 221 -0.07 -14.20 23.34
C ILE A 221 1.09 -15.17 23.43
N TYR A 222 1.07 -15.97 24.51
CA TYR A 222 2.20 -16.83 24.85
C TYR A 222 2.54 -17.82 23.74
N GLY A 223 3.80 -17.82 23.32
CA GLY A 223 4.31 -18.69 22.25
C GLY A 223 4.03 -18.21 20.84
N GLU A 224 3.12 -17.24 20.63
CA GLU A 224 2.69 -16.82 19.30
C GLU A 224 3.22 -15.42 18.93
N GLY A 225 2.96 -14.39 19.76
CA GLY A 225 3.35 -13.04 19.44
C GLY A 225 2.61 -11.97 20.23
N TYR A 226 2.24 -10.89 19.53
CA TYR A 226 1.56 -9.76 20.14
C TYR A 226 0.30 -9.35 19.36
N ARG A 227 -0.71 -8.87 20.10
CA ARG A 227 -1.96 -8.35 19.57
C ARG A 227 -2.20 -6.94 20.12
N PHE A 228 -2.77 -6.08 19.26
CA PHE A 228 -3.23 -4.76 19.67
C PHE A 228 -4.56 -4.83 20.42
N ASN A 229 -4.70 -4.04 21.47
CA ASN A 229 -5.89 -4.03 22.31
C ASN A 229 -6.25 -2.57 22.68
N PRO A 230 -6.80 -1.81 21.73
CA PRO A 230 -7.34 -0.49 22.03
C PRO A 230 -8.64 -0.63 22.84
N LEU A 231 -9.07 0.45 23.47
CA LEU A 231 -10.40 0.49 24.07
C LEU A 231 -11.47 0.27 22.99
N GLU A 232 -12.43 -0.60 23.25
CA GLU A 232 -13.62 -0.71 22.42
C GLU A 232 -14.49 0.53 22.63
N ASN A 233 -14.57 1.38 21.58
CA ASN A 233 -15.47 2.52 21.42
C ASN A 233 -15.97 3.21 22.70
N VAL A 234 -15.33 4.31 23.03
CA VAL A 234 -15.98 5.39 23.79
C VAL A 234 -16.79 6.25 22.82
#